data_f13a47114aee4a3aa3b7d27dc97162d4
#
_entry.id   f13a47114aee4a3aa3b7d27dc97162d4
#
_cell.length_a   1.000
_cell.length_b   1.000
_cell.length_c   1.000
_cell.angle_alpha   90.00
_cell.angle_beta   90.00
_cell.angle_gamma   90.00
#
_symmetry.space_group_name_H-M   'P 1'
#
loop_
_entity.id
_entity.type
_entity.pdbx_description
1 polymer ?
#
loop_
_entity_poly.entity_id
_entity_poly.type
_entity_poly.pdbx_seq_one_letter_code
_entity_poly.pdbx_strand_id
1 'polypeptide(L)'
;VAETAIAACQLAGAVDQVASQYGVPAVFSRDKYFGKEGKYSYNSYMHGRQYYYGLSIGAAYKINDHLSAYAGVRGVYALTNYYGYVEDIKVGNMPLYMVLDPTKEKAANIELSCDQSGLGFTPMLGIDFKTGKWNFAAKYEFKTRMRLKNKSVNQTPSIGNLPDNLRNAYIAGGVPEQAADAILANSAIQGAMGQLKTQFDSKLEGAIGEYEDGKKIAGDIPAYLAVGVGYSPVDAVRVNVGFHWFDDKNATSYKNRNKELDRGTLEYNAGVEVDVNKKITLSTGWQNTNYGLPDENLDTPASKRYMDDKSFVVGSNSVAFGGVYHINKKMDLNVAYFHTFYQHKKTSEKVQLTAQKSFNYNSDYTRNNNVFAVGLDINF
;
A
#
# COMPACT_ATOMS: atom_id res chain seq x y z
N VAL A 1 -14.89 -7.90 1.00
CA VAL A 1 -16.26 -7.40 1.27
C VAL A 1 -17.27 -8.14 0.39
N ALA A 2 -17.11 -8.08 -0.95
CA ALA A 2 -18.05 -8.72 -1.88
C ALA A 2 -18.23 -10.22 -1.63
N GLU A 3 -17.15 -10.97 -1.53
CA GLU A 3 -17.18 -12.41 -1.29
C GLU A 3 -17.88 -12.75 0.03
N THR A 4 -17.62 -11.99 1.09
CA THR A 4 -18.23 -12.21 2.40
C THR A 4 -19.73 -11.86 2.38
N ALA A 5 -20.11 -10.77 1.70
CA ALA A 5 -21.51 -10.40 1.51
C ALA A 5 -22.26 -11.47 0.72
N ILE A 6 -21.68 -11.97 -0.37
CA ILE A 6 -22.26 -13.05 -1.18
C ILE A 6 -22.40 -14.33 -0.35
N ALA A 7 -21.37 -14.70 0.44
CA ALA A 7 -21.42 -15.89 1.29
C ALA A 7 -22.50 -15.78 2.37
N ALA A 8 -22.68 -14.60 2.99
CA ALA A 8 -23.77 -14.37 3.94
C ALA A 8 -25.15 -14.52 3.30
N CYS A 9 -25.30 -14.04 2.06
CA CYS A 9 -26.53 -14.19 1.30
C CYS A 9 -26.80 -15.64 0.85
N GLN A 10 -25.76 -16.38 0.51
CA GLN A 10 -25.87 -17.82 0.21
C GLN A 10 -26.27 -18.61 1.44
N LEU A 11 -25.73 -18.27 2.61
CA LEU A 11 -26.16 -18.88 3.86
C LEU A 11 -27.64 -18.62 4.14
N ALA A 12 -28.10 -17.36 4.01
CA ALA A 12 -29.50 -17.03 4.18
C ALA A 12 -30.42 -17.82 3.24
N GLY A 13 -30.01 -17.98 1.96
CA GLY A 13 -30.73 -18.81 1.00
C GLY A 13 -30.71 -20.31 1.35
N ALA A 14 -29.62 -20.83 1.89
CA ALA A 14 -29.53 -22.21 2.36
C ALA A 14 -30.44 -22.46 3.57
N VAL A 15 -30.51 -21.48 4.48
CA VAL A 15 -31.44 -21.54 5.63
C VAL A 15 -32.88 -21.58 5.16
N ASP A 16 -33.30 -20.74 4.20
CA ASP A 16 -34.62 -20.79 3.59
C ASP A 16 -34.96 -22.13 2.93
N GLN A 17 -33.96 -22.74 2.28
CA GLN A 17 -34.14 -24.04 1.64
C GLN A 17 -34.38 -25.16 2.69
N VAL A 18 -33.66 -25.12 3.81
CA VAL A 18 -33.91 -26.03 4.93
C VAL A 18 -35.29 -25.75 5.58
N ALA A 19 -35.64 -24.48 5.79
CA ALA A 19 -36.92 -24.07 6.36
C ALA A 19 -38.11 -24.60 5.54
N SER A 20 -37.97 -24.63 4.22
CA SER A 20 -39.02 -25.16 3.33
C SER A 20 -39.32 -26.64 3.58
N GLN A 21 -38.37 -27.43 4.05
CA GLN A 21 -38.56 -28.84 4.41
C GLN A 21 -39.46 -29.01 5.66
N TYR A 22 -39.51 -27.97 6.48
CA TYR A 22 -40.39 -27.91 7.65
C TYR A 22 -41.74 -27.20 7.37
N GLY A 23 -42.03 -26.94 6.09
CA GLY A 23 -43.27 -26.23 5.68
C GLY A 23 -43.25 -24.74 6.03
N VAL A 24 -42.08 -24.17 6.30
CA VAL A 24 -41.90 -22.78 6.69
C VAL A 24 -41.69 -21.91 5.44
N PRO A 25 -42.42 -20.78 5.30
CA PRO A 25 -42.18 -19.85 4.19
C PRO A 25 -40.76 -19.30 4.18
N ALA A 26 -40.21 -19.10 2.99
CA ALA A 26 -38.93 -18.46 2.84
C ALA A 26 -38.95 -17.02 3.36
N VAL A 27 -38.11 -16.70 4.35
CA VAL A 27 -37.95 -15.36 4.91
C VAL A 27 -37.00 -14.53 4.06
N PHE A 28 -35.92 -15.17 3.58
CA PHE A 28 -34.84 -14.55 2.77
C PHE A 28 -35.01 -14.93 1.29
N SER A 29 -36.18 -14.82 0.71
CA SER A 29 -36.40 -15.24 -0.67
C SER A 29 -35.46 -14.49 -1.60
N ARG A 30 -34.67 -15.27 -2.37
CA ARG A 30 -33.63 -14.78 -3.27
C ARG A 30 -34.14 -13.69 -4.21
N ASP A 31 -35.33 -13.87 -4.79
CA ASP A 31 -35.88 -12.96 -5.79
C ASP A 31 -36.33 -11.63 -5.18
N LYS A 32 -36.75 -11.63 -3.89
CA LYS A 32 -37.20 -10.44 -3.19
C LYS A 32 -36.07 -9.54 -2.74
N TYR A 33 -34.99 -10.13 -2.23
CA TYR A 33 -33.90 -9.39 -1.59
C TYR A 33 -32.65 -9.28 -2.46
N PHE A 34 -32.27 -10.32 -3.21
CA PHE A 34 -30.99 -10.36 -3.93
C PHE A 34 -31.11 -10.03 -5.42
N GLY A 35 -32.33 -10.00 -5.97
CA GLY A 35 -32.57 -9.83 -7.41
C GLY A 35 -32.00 -10.95 -8.26
N LYS A 36 -32.42 -11.02 -9.53
CA LYS A 36 -32.00 -12.10 -10.46
C LYS A 36 -30.51 -12.08 -10.82
N GLU A 37 -29.85 -10.95 -10.70
CA GLU A 37 -28.49 -10.73 -11.20
C GLU A 37 -27.38 -10.78 -10.14
N GLY A 38 -27.73 -10.86 -8.83
CA GLY A 38 -26.72 -10.96 -7.76
C GLY A 38 -25.73 -9.78 -7.71
N LYS A 39 -26.19 -8.58 -8.06
CA LYS A 39 -25.37 -7.36 -7.98
C LYS A 39 -25.06 -7.01 -6.54
N TYR A 40 -23.86 -6.52 -6.28
CA TYR A 40 -23.52 -5.92 -4.99
C TYR A 40 -23.06 -4.48 -5.21
N SER A 41 -23.25 -3.66 -4.18
CA SER A 41 -22.78 -2.28 -4.15
C SER A 41 -22.26 -1.91 -2.77
N TYR A 42 -21.36 -0.97 -2.71
CA TYR A 42 -20.84 -0.40 -1.48
C TYR A 42 -20.25 0.97 -1.76
N ASN A 43 -20.11 1.77 -0.72
CA ASN A 43 -19.34 2.99 -0.70
C ASN A 43 -17.98 2.73 -0.06
N SER A 44 -16.90 3.22 -0.64
CA SER A 44 -15.58 3.10 -0.03
C SER A 44 -14.72 4.33 -0.25
N TYR A 45 -13.93 4.63 0.74
CA TYR A 45 -12.94 5.69 0.69
C TYR A 45 -11.68 5.24 1.42
N MET A 46 -10.52 5.64 0.93
CA MET A 46 -9.25 5.42 1.60
C MET A 46 -8.31 6.60 1.37
N HIS A 47 -7.66 7.03 2.44
CA HIS A 47 -6.67 8.09 2.42
C HIS A 47 -5.49 7.70 3.32
N GLY A 48 -4.26 7.94 2.86
CA GLY A 48 -3.05 7.69 3.61
C GLY A 48 -2.05 8.84 3.48
N ARG A 49 -1.38 9.17 4.57
CA ARG A 49 -0.26 10.12 4.59
C ARG A 49 0.91 9.50 5.33
N GLN A 50 2.11 9.72 4.80
CA GLN A 50 3.35 9.24 5.40
C GLN A 50 4.38 10.36 5.40
N TYR A 51 4.93 10.64 6.57
CA TYR A 51 5.99 11.62 6.77
C TYR A 51 7.19 10.95 7.45
N TYR A 52 8.36 11.14 6.88
CA TYR A 52 9.62 10.69 7.45
C TYR A 52 10.52 11.91 7.65
N TYR A 53 10.76 12.25 8.89
CA TYR A 53 11.66 13.36 9.26
C TYR A 53 13.02 12.78 9.59
N GLY A 54 14.06 13.23 8.88
CA GLY A 54 15.42 12.77 9.04
C GLY A 54 16.34 13.88 9.50
N LEU A 55 17.07 13.65 10.60
CA LEU A 55 18.18 14.50 11.02
C LEU A 55 19.47 13.70 10.88
N SER A 56 20.42 14.22 10.09
CA SER A 56 21.70 13.60 9.84
C SER A 56 22.84 14.40 10.51
N ILE A 57 23.77 13.68 11.11
CA ILE A 57 25.03 14.22 11.58
C ILE A 57 26.16 13.32 11.06
N GLY A 58 27.25 13.91 10.62
CA GLY A 58 28.38 13.15 10.10
C GLY A 58 29.61 14.03 9.90
N ALA A 59 30.70 13.38 9.59
CA ALA A 59 31.98 14.02 9.31
C ALA A 59 32.59 13.48 8.00
N ALA A 60 33.15 14.39 7.23
CA ALA A 60 34.00 14.06 6.09
C ALA A 60 35.45 14.30 6.48
N TYR A 61 36.29 13.36 6.14
CA TYR A 61 37.74 13.44 6.38
C TYR A 61 38.50 13.34 5.06
N LYS A 62 39.29 14.34 4.79
CA LYS A 62 40.20 14.37 3.62
C LYS A 62 41.42 13.51 3.94
N ILE A 63 41.54 12.33 3.34
CA ILE A 63 42.65 11.40 3.53
C ILE A 63 43.90 11.93 2.80
N ASN A 64 43.69 12.39 1.55
CA ASN A 64 44.72 13.05 0.75
C ASN A 64 44.04 13.95 -0.31
N ASP A 65 44.79 14.53 -1.24
CA ASP A 65 44.24 15.46 -2.24
C ASP A 65 43.28 14.81 -3.23
N HIS A 66 43.23 13.50 -3.30
CA HIS A 66 42.37 12.75 -4.20
C HIS A 66 41.25 12.01 -3.50
N LEU A 67 41.42 11.66 -2.22
CA LEU A 67 40.51 10.74 -1.52
C LEU A 67 39.96 11.38 -0.25
N SER A 68 38.66 11.33 -0.12
CA SER A 68 37.92 11.70 1.10
C SER A 68 37.02 10.54 1.54
N ALA A 69 36.82 10.41 2.84
CA ALA A 69 35.87 9.46 3.43
C ALA A 69 34.83 10.20 4.27
N TYR A 70 33.64 9.63 4.35
CA TYR A 70 32.54 10.14 5.13
C TYR A 70 31.98 9.05 6.04
N ALA A 71 31.65 9.42 7.27
CA ALA A 71 30.88 8.59 8.19
C ALA A 71 29.83 9.44 8.89
N GLY A 72 28.64 8.90 9.05
CA GLY A 72 27.54 9.63 9.69
C GLY A 72 26.44 8.71 10.19
N VAL A 73 25.46 9.31 10.85
CA VAL A 73 24.22 8.65 11.27
C VAL A 73 23.05 9.57 11.02
N ARG A 74 21.92 8.99 10.58
CA ARG A 74 20.65 9.69 10.43
C ARG A 74 19.65 9.09 11.41
N GLY A 75 19.05 9.94 12.28
CA GLY A 75 17.85 9.62 13.03
C GLY A 75 16.63 9.86 12.14
N VAL A 76 15.72 8.90 12.07
CA VAL A 76 14.50 8.99 11.27
C VAL A 76 13.30 8.84 12.19
N TYR A 77 12.40 9.82 12.18
CA TYR A 77 11.11 9.76 12.85
C TYR A 77 10.00 9.66 11.82
N ALA A 78 9.24 8.58 11.88
CA ALA A 78 8.12 8.31 10.98
C ALA A 78 6.80 8.67 11.66
N LEU A 79 5.94 9.37 10.93
CA LEU A 79 4.54 9.63 11.26
C LEU A 79 3.71 9.24 10.06
N THR A 80 2.76 8.33 10.26
CA THR A 80 1.82 7.93 9.22
C THR A 80 0.40 8.00 9.75
N ASN A 81 -0.54 8.33 8.87
CA ASN A 81 -1.96 8.35 9.17
C ASN A 81 -2.70 7.64 8.06
N TYR A 82 -3.59 6.74 8.42
CA TYR A 82 -4.48 6.03 7.51
C TYR A 82 -5.91 6.20 7.98
N TYR A 83 -6.78 6.60 7.06
CA TYR A 83 -8.21 6.65 7.26
C TYR A 83 -8.90 6.01 6.07
N GLY A 84 -9.93 5.22 6.33
CA GLY A 84 -10.73 4.63 5.28
C GLY A 84 -12.00 4.01 5.81
N TYR A 85 -12.97 3.83 4.93
CA TYR A 85 -14.22 3.15 5.26
C TYR A 85 -14.74 2.33 4.08
N VAL A 86 -15.56 1.33 4.42
CA VAL A 86 -16.46 0.62 3.51
C VAL A 86 -17.81 0.59 4.18
N GLU A 87 -18.81 1.19 3.56
CA GLU A 87 -20.16 1.35 4.08
C GLU A 87 -21.23 1.11 3.01
N ASP A 88 -22.50 1.14 3.42
CA ASP A 88 -23.66 0.93 2.52
C ASP A 88 -23.56 -0.35 1.67
N ILE A 89 -23.04 -1.41 2.27
CA ILE A 89 -22.87 -2.69 1.59
C ILE A 89 -24.24 -3.31 1.34
N LYS A 90 -24.55 -3.56 0.06
CA LYS A 90 -25.81 -4.19 -0.38
C LYS A 90 -25.52 -5.36 -1.30
N VAL A 91 -26.34 -6.38 -1.20
CA VAL A 91 -26.40 -7.48 -2.17
C VAL A 91 -27.78 -7.46 -2.81
N GLY A 92 -27.85 -7.14 -4.09
CA GLY A 92 -29.11 -6.76 -4.72
C GLY A 92 -29.70 -5.51 -4.05
N ASN A 93 -30.90 -5.63 -3.54
CA ASN A 93 -31.59 -4.56 -2.81
C ASN A 93 -31.45 -4.67 -1.28
N MET A 94 -30.79 -5.72 -0.78
CA MET A 94 -30.72 -6.00 0.65
C MET A 94 -29.44 -5.42 1.26
N PRO A 95 -29.55 -4.50 2.21
CA PRO A 95 -28.41 -4.04 3.00
C PRO A 95 -27.82 -5.19 3.84
N LEU A 96 -26.50 -5.33 3.85
CA LEU A 96 -25.84 -6.42 4.56
C LEU A 96 -26.06 -6.37 6.07
N TYR A 97 -26.24 -5.19 6.66
CA TYR A 97 -26.52 -5.06 8.09
C TYR A 97 -27.81 -5.77 8.52
N MET A 98 -28.80 -5.84 7.63
CA MET A 98 -30.08 -6.55 7.91
C MET A 98 -29.88 -8.05 8.20
N VAL A 99 -28.78 -8.63 7.66
CA VAL A 99 -28.40 -10.03 7.94
C VAL A 99 -27.54 -10.13 9.20
N LEU A 100 -26.64 -9.16 9.42
CA LEU A 100 -25.68 -9.20 10.52
C LEU A 100 -26.28 -8.75 11.85
N ASP A 101 -26.92 -7.59 11.88
CA ASP A 101 -27.60 -7.03 13.03
C ASP A 101 -28.64 -5.98 12.53
N PRO A 102 -29.91 -6.38 12.33
CA PRO A 102 -30.93 -5.50 11.80
C PRO A 102 -31.27 -4.31 12.71
N THR A 103 -30.84 -4.33 13.97
CA THR A 103 -31.04 -3.22 14.91
C THR A 103 -30.01 -2.10 14.76
N LYS A 104 -28.94 -2.33 13.96
CA LYS A 104 -27.83 -1.39 13.78
C LYS A 104 -27.48 -1.21 12.31
N GLU A 105 -27.93 -0.13 11.69
CA GLU A 105 -27.67 0.19 10.28
C GLU A 105 -26.20 0.18 9.88
N LYS A 106 -25.29 0.42 10.84
CA LYS A 106 -23.83 0.41 10.61
C LYS A 106 -23.16 -0.92 10.96
N ALA A 107 -23.91 -1.97 11.29
CA ALA A 107 -23.34 -3.26 11.71
C ALA A 107 -22.44 -3.92 10.65
N ALA A 108 -22.64 -3.58 9.37
CA ALA A 108 -21.84 -4.10 8.27
C ALA A 108 -20.64 -3.20 7.88
N ASN A 109 -20.54 -2.00 8.47
CA ASN A 109 -19.54 -1.02 8.07
C ASN A 109 -18.16 -1.40 8.61
N ILE A 110 -17.14 -1.09 7.82
CA ILE A 110 -15.73 -1.14 8.21
C ILE A 110 -15.25 0.30 8.23
N GLU A 111 -14.69 0.75 9.34
CA GLU A 111 -14.01 2.03 9.42
C GLU A 111 -12.62 1.83 10.04
N LEU A 112 -11.63 2.38 9.38
CA LEU A 112 -10.23 2.39 9.78
C LEU A 112 -9.81 3.82 10.09
N SER A 113 -9.29 4.05 11.29
CA SER A 113 -8.58 5.27 11.64
C SER A 113 -7.34 4.88 12.44
N CYS A 114 -6.16 5.06 11.85
CA CYS A 114 -4.90 4.61 12.44
C CYS A 114 -3.79 5.64 12.26
N ASP A 115 -3.24 6.11 13.37
CA ASP A 115 -1.98 6.84 13.42
C ASP A 115 -0.86 5.87 13.77
N GLN A 116 0.28 6.01 13.09
CA GLN A 116 1.46 5.21 13.39
C GLN A 116 2.66 6.11 13.61
N SER A 117 3.50 5.76 14.54
CA SER A 117 4.75 6.47 14.77
C SER A 117 5.89 5.52 15.12
N GLY A 118 7.11 5.90 14.73
CA GLY A 118 8.30 5.12 15.00
C GLY A 118 9.58 5.91 14.84
N LEU A 119 10.63 5.45 15.50
CA LEU A 119 11.97 6.01 15.42
C LEU A 119 12.95 4.93 14.93
N GLY A 120 13.87 5.32 14.07
CA GLY A 120 14.95 4.45 13.57
C GLY A 120 16.25 5.23 13.38
N PHE A 121 17.35 4.49 13.21
CA PHE A 121 18.68 5.07 12.97
C PHE A 121 19.35 4.38 11.78
N THR A 122 19.95 5.20 10.93
CA THR A 122 20.64 4.79 9.70
C THR A 122 22.10 5.19 9.80
N PRO A 123 23.04 4.29 10.07
CA PRO A 123 24.46 4.57 9.84
C PRO A 123 24.73 4.79 8.36
N MET A 124 25.71 5.63 8.05
CA MET A 124 26.07 5.99 6.68
C MET A 124 27.59 6.01 6.53
N LEU A 125 28.07 5.48 5.41
CA LEU A 125 29.48 5.54 5.00
C LEU A 125 29.58 6.06 3.57
N GLY A 126 30.64 6.77 3.26
CA GLY A 126 30.89 7.26 1.91
C GLY A 126 32.37 7.41 1.62
N ILE A 127 32.70 7.33 0.34
CA ILE A 127 34.03 7.64 -0.19
C ILE A 127 33.87 8.51 -1.43
N ASP A 128 34.83 9.40 -1.64
CA ASP A 128 34.92 10.24 -2.82
C ASP A 128 36.35 10.27 -3.29
N PHE A 129 36.58 9.97 -4.57
CA PHE A 129 37.89 9.96 -5.21
C PHE A 129 37.89 10.86 -6.42
N LYS A 130 38.75 11.89 -6.41
CA LYS A 130 38.89 12.88 -7.47
C LYS A 130 40.27 12.83 -8.10
N THR A 131 40.32 12.71 -9.41
CA THR A 131 41.58 12.74 -10.16
C THR A 131 41.40 13.43 -11.53
N GLY A 132 42.14 14.51 -11.74
CA GLY A 132 42.02 15.33 -12.94
C GLY A 132 40.58 15.83 -13.12
N LYS A 133 39.96 15.44 -14.22
CA LYS A 133 38.60 15.81 -14.61
C LYS A 133 37.52 14.79 -14.13
N TRP A 134 37.93 13.76 -13.43
CA TRP A 134 37.05 12.68 -12.98
C TRP A 134 36.82 12.74 -11.48
N ASN A 135 35.57 12.42 -11.10
CA ASN A 135 35.14 12.19 -9.73
C ASN A 135 34.39 10.86 -9.62
N PHE A 136 34.77 10.02 -8.67
CA PHE A 136 34.14 8.74 -8.37
C PHE A 136 33.66 8.78 -6.94
N ALA A 137 32.37 8.50 -6.72
CA ALA A 137 31.79 8.50 -5.39
C ALA A 137 31.01 7.22 -5.13
N ALA A 138 31.08 6.75 -3.91
CA ALA A 138 30.21 5.68 -3.43
C ALA A 138 29.71 6.01 -2.04
N LYS A 139 28.43 5.71 -1.78
CA LYS A 139 27.75 5.89 -0.50
C LYS A 139 26.97 4.63 -0.16
N TYR A 140 27.07 4.21 1.09
CA TYR A 140 26.26 3.13 1.63
C TYR A 140 25.51 3.60 2.87
N GLU A 141 24.19 3.44 2.85
CA GLU A 141 23.32 3.64 4.01
C GLU A 141 22.84 2.26 4.49
N PHE A 142 23.07 1.98 5.76
CA PHE A 142 22.61 0.73 6.35
C PHE A 142 21.08 0.73 6.50
N LYS A 143 20.49 -0.45 6.55
CA LYS A 143 19.08 -0.61 6.78
C LYS A 143 18.65 0.07 8.09
N THR A 144 17.62 0.90 8.01
CA THR A 144 16.99 1.49 9.19
C THR A 144 15.93 0.53 9.72
N ARG A 145 16.21 -0.08 10.86
CA ARG A 145 15.19 -0.89 11.54
C ARG A 145 14.15 0.03 12.15
N MET A 146 12.90 -0.12 11.73
CA MET A 146 11.80 0.69 12.23
C MET A 146 10.65 -0.16 12.71
N ARG A 147 10.08 0.20 13.87
CA ARG A 147 8.88 -0.41 14.42
C ARG A 147 7.87 0.69 14.64
N LEU A 148 6.82 0.68 13.83
CA LEU A 148 5.74 1.64 13.87
C LEU A 148 4.70 1.14 14.86
N LYS A 149 4.39 1.94 15.87
CA LYS A 149 3.35 1.65 16.87
C LYS A 149 2.04 2.26 16.39
N ASN A 150 0.99 1.45 16.36
CA ASN A 150 -0.36 1.85 16.00
C ASN A 150 -1.05 2.55 17.19
N LYS A 151 -1.80 3.59 16.86
CA LYS A 151 -2.86 4.17 17.70
C LYS A 151 -4.10 4.22 16.82
N SER A 152 -5.03 3.30 17.06
CA SER A 152 -6.14 3.07 16.14
C SER A 152 -7.48 3.13 16.83
N VAL A 153 -8.48 3.63 16.09
CA VAL A 153 -9.89 3.50 16.41
C VAL A 153 -10.57 2.88 15.19
N ASN A 154 -10.80 1.59 15.25
CA ASN A 154 -11.34 0.84 14.12
C ASN A 154 -12.76 0.34 14.45
N GLN A 155 -13.68 0.50 13.51
CA GLN A 155 -14.98 -0.16 13.54
C GLN A 155 -14.95 -1.35 12.59
N THR A 156 -15.36 -2.51 13.09
CA THR A 156 -15.43 -3.73 12.30
C THR A 156 -16.77 -4.40 12.44
N PRO A 157 -17.31 -4.97 11.37
CA PRO A 157 -18.53 -5.77 11.46
C PRO A 157 -18.26 -7.05 12.27
N SER A 158 -19.31 -7.53 12.93
CA SER A 158 -19.29 -8.80 13.64
C SER A 158 -20.39 -9.71 13.12
N ILE A 159 -20.06 -10.96 12.90
CA ILE A 159 -21.06 -12.00 12.56
C ILE A 159 -21.36 -12.91 13.74
N GLY A 160 -20.89 -12.55 14.96
CA GLY A 160 -21.13 -13.36 16.16
C GLY A 160 -22.60 -13.58 16.48
N ASN A 161 -23.45 -12.57 16.21
CA ASN A 161 -24.88 -12.62 16.45
C ASN A 161 -25.70 -13.14 15.25
N LEU A 162 -25.05 -13.61 14.19
CA LEU A 162 -25.75 -14.06 12.98
C LEU A 162 -26.75 -15.19 13.25
N PRO A 163 -26.47 -16.22 14.08
CA PRO A 163 -27.44 -17.25 14.42
C PRO A 163 -28.70 -16.68 15.07
N ASP A 164 -28.54 -15.80 16.06
CA ASP A 164 -29.65 -15.20 16.80
C ASP A 164 -30.46 -14.25 15.89
N ASN A 165 -29.81 -13.51 15.01
CA ASN A 165 -30.49 -12.63 14.06
C ASN A 165 -31.31 -13.43 13.04
N LEU A 166 -30.78 -14.55 12.53
CA LEU A 166 -31.54 -15.46 11.66
C LEU A 166 -32.72 -16.06 12.38
N ARG A 167 -32.53 -16.55 13.61
CA ARG A 167 -33.60 -17.05 14.49
C ARG A 167 -34.73 -16.03 14.65
N ASN A 168 -34.39 -14.82 15.06
CA ASN A 168 -35.34 -13.74 15.29
C ASN A 168 -36.07 -13.35 14.01
N ALA A 169 -35.41 -13.34 12.86
CA ALA A 169 -36.02 -13.06 11.57
C ALA A 169 -37.08 -14.11 11.19
N TYR A 170 -36.81 -15.41 11.45
CA TYR A 170 -37.79 -16.48 11.23
C TYR A 170 -39.01 -16.34 12.16
N ILE A 171 -38.77 -16.09 13.45
CA ILE A 171 -39.86 -15.88 14.43
C ILE A 171 -40.70 -14.67 14.04
N ALA A 172 -40.08 -13.55 13.64
CA ALA A 172 -40.78 -12.36 13.16
C ALA A 172 -41.55 -12.62 11.85
N GLY A 173 -41.09 -13.58 11.02
CA GLY A 173 -41.79 -14.08 9.84
C GLY A 173 -42.96 -15.05 10.13
N GLY A 174 -43.26 -15.29 11.41
CA GLY A 174 -44.38 -16.16 11.83
C GLY A 174 -44.00 -17.63 12.01
N VAL A 175 -42.72 -17.96 12.02
CA VAL A 175 -42.23 -19.33 12.27
C VAL A 175 -42.29 -19.61 13.77
N PRO A 176 -42.87 -20.75 14.20
CA PRO A 176 -42.82 -21.16 15.60
C PRO A 176 -41.38 -21.27 16.11
N GLU A 177 -41.14 -20.85 17.34
CA GLU A 177 -39.82 -20.79 17.95
C GLU A 177 -39.08 -22.15 17.90
N GLN A 178 -39.78 -23.24 18.22
CA GLN A 178 -39.20 -24.60 18.13
C GLN A 178 -38.76 -25.01 16.71
N ALA A 179 -39.50 -24.55 15.69
CA ALA A 179 -39.15 -24.81 14.29
C ALA A 179 -37.93 -23.97 13.87
N ALA A 180 -37.85 -22.72 14.29
CA ALA A 180 -36.71 -21.86 14.06
C ALA A 180 -35.44 -22.46 14.70
N ASP A 181 -35.53 -22.95 15.94
CA ASP A 181 -34.43 -23.63 16.63
C ASP A 181 -33.97 -24.90 15.90
N ALA A 182 -34.95 -25.72 15.45
CA ALA A 182 -34.63 -26.95 14.69
C ALA A 182 -33.93 -26.65 13.34
N ILE A 183 -34.34 -25.62 12.63
CA ILE A 183 -33.73 -25.18 11.38
C ILE A 183 -32.25 -24.80 11.63
N LEU A 184 -32.00 -23.98 12.64
CA LEU A 184 -30.65 -23.49 12.93
C LEU A 184 -29.77 -24.56 13.55
N ALA A 185 -30.33 -25.55 14.25
CA ALA A 185 -29.61 -26.71 14.77
C ALA A 185 -29.20 -27.73 13.67
N ASN A 186 -29.68 -27.57 12.43
CA ASN A 186 -29.31 -28.41 11.32
C ASN A 186 -27.80 -28.40 11.10
N SER A 187 -27.17 -29.57 11.01
CA SER A 187 -25.70 -29.70 10.91
C SER A 187 -25.11 -29.04 9.68
N ALA A 188 -25.84 -29.01 8.55
CA ALA A 188 -25.39 -28.34 7.33
C ALA A 188 -25.38 -26.81 7.51
N ILE A 189 -26.39 -26.26 8.21
CA ILE A 189 -26.46 -24.82 8.52
C ILE A 189 -25.34 -24.45 9.51
N GLN A 190 -25.14 -25.22 10.56
CA GLN A 190 -24.05 -25.00 11.52
C GLN A 190 -22.67 -25.05 10.86
N GLY A 191 -22.45 -26.02 9.97
CA GLY A 191 -21.22 -26.13 9.19
C GLY A 191 -21.01 -24.91 8.27
N ALA A 192 -22.04 -24.45 7.57
CA ALA A 192 -21.97 -23.29 6.70
C ALA A 192 -21.71 -21.99 7.49
N MET A 193 -22.33 -21.81 8.66
CA MET A 193 -22.05 -20.67 9.56
C MET A 193 -20.61 -20.67 10.07
N GLY A 194 -20.07 -21.83 10.44
CA GLY A 194 -18.68 -21.96 10.87
C GLY A 194 -17.70 -21.61 9.76
N GLN A 195 -17.95 -22.06 8.54
CA GLN A 195 -17.14 -21.71 7.38
C GLN A 195 -17.22 -20.20 7.06
N LEU A 196 -18.41 -19.63 7.09
CA LEU A 196 -18.61 -18.19 6.87
C LEU A 196 -17.82 -17.39 7.91
N LYS A 197 -17.91 -17.76 9.19
CA LYS A 197 -17.17 -17.08 10.27
C LYS A 197 -15.66 -17.14 10.02
N THR A 198 -15.12 -18.29 9.71
CA THR A 198 -13.68 -18.46 9.45
C THR A 198 -13.22 -17.61 8.26
N GLN A 199 -13.98 -17.60 7.16
CA GLN A 199 -13.68 -16.80 5.99
C GLN A 199 -13.78 -15.31 6.31
N PHE A 200 -14.79 -14.90 7.04
CA PHE A 200 -15.00 -13.51 7.43
C PHE A 200 -13.85 -13.00 8.29
N ASP A 201 -13.51 -13.70 9.38
CA ASP A 201 -12.43 -13.33 10.29
C ASP A 201 -11.09 -13.24 9.55
N SER A 202 -10.80 -14.20 8.67
CA SER A 202 -9.57 -14.20 7.85
C SER A 202 -9.51 -13.00 6.87
N LYS A 203 -10.62 -12.67 6.22
CA LYS A 203 -10.67 -11.52 5.29
C LYS A 203 -10.56 -10.20 6.04
N LEU A 204 -11.19 -10.09 7.21
CA LEU A 204 -11.10 -8.92 8.06
C LEU A 204 -9.68 -8.70 8.57
N GLU A 205 -9.02 -9.76 9.10
CA GLU A 205 -7.61 -9.71 9.49
C GLU A 205 -6.70 -9.33 8.29
N GLY A 206 -6.99 -9.85 7.10
CA GLY A 206 -6.29 -9.47 5.88
C GLY A 206 -6.43 -7.99 5.51
N ALA A 207 -7.58 -7.40 5.80
CA ALA A 207 -7.89 -6.02 5.43
C ALA A 207 -7.38 -4.98 6.43
N ILE A 208 -7.51 -5.24 7.73
CA ILE A 208 -7.25 -4.25 8.79
C ILE A 208 -6.32 -4.72 9.90
N GLY A 209 -5.89 -5.99 9.92
CA GLY A 209 -5.05 -6.55 10.99
C GLY A 209 -3.69 -5.88 11.12
N GLU A 210 -3.20 -5.21 10.06
CA GLU A 210 -2.03 -4.34 10.10
C GLU A 210 -2.24 -3.12 11.00
N TYR A 211 -3.49 -2.67 11.13
CA TYR A 211 -3.87 -1.43 11.80
C TYR A 211 -4.53 -1.67 13.17
N GLU A 212 -4.34 -2.83 13.76
CA GLU A 212 -4.83 -3.14 15.10
C GLU A 212 -4.22 -2.22 16.15
N ASP A 213 -5.03 -1.74 17.10
CA ASP A 213 -4.57 -0.78 18.13
C ASP A 213 -3.46 -1.37 19.00
N GLY A 214 -2.45 -0.54 19.29
CA GLY A 214 -1.29 -0.93 20.09
C GLY A 214 -0.28 -1.84 19.40
N LYS A 215 -0.61 -2.42 18.26
CA LYS A 215 0.28 -3.30 17.49
C LYS A 215 1.52 -2.56 17.01
N LYS A 216 2.67 -3.25 17.05
CA LYS A 216 3.92 -2.77 16.47
C LYS A 216 4.17 -3.50 15.17
N ILE A 217 4.24 -2.76 14.09
CA ILE A 217 4.50 -3.31 12.75
C ILE A 217 5.89 -2.96 12.27
N ALA A 218 6.46 -3.84 11.45
CA ALA A 218 7.72 -3.57 10.79
C ALA A 218 7.49 -2.64 9.61
N GLY A 219 8.31 -1.58 9.52
CA GLY A 219 8.34 -0.62 8.43
C GLY A 219 9.79 -0.20 8.17
N ASP A 220 10.68 -1.20 7.97
CA ASP A 220 12.12 -0.94 7.79
C ASP A 220 12.34 -0.11 6.52
N ILE A 221 13.31 0.83 6.57
CA ILE A 221 13.81 1.50 5.37
C ILE A 221 14.97 0.65 4.84
N PRO A 222 14.98 0.30 3.54
CA PRO A 222 16.00 -0.56 2.95
C PRO A 222 17.42 0.02 3.09
N ALA A 223 18.42 -0.85 3.08
CA ALA A 223 19.77 -0.43 2.85
C ALA A 223 19.89 0.14 1.43
N TYR A 224 20.79 1.09 1.27
CA TYR A 224 20.94 1.85 0.03
C TYR A 224 22.41 1.96 -0.35
N LEU A 225 22.76 1.57 -1.57
CA LEU A 225 24.04 1.78 -2.20
C LEU A 225 23.89 2.76 -3.35
N ALA A 226 24.66 3.84 -3.33
CA ALA A 226 24.81 4.76 -4.45
C ALA A 226 26.24 4.72 -4.95
N VAL A 227 26.43 4.63 -6.26
CA VAL A 227 27.72 4.76 -6.94
C VAL A 227 27.56 5.77 -8.06
N GLY A 228 28.50 6.70 -8.19
CA GLY A 228 28.45 7.73 -9.20
C GLY A 228 29.82 8.04 -9.80
N VAL A 229 29.79 8.45 -11.06
CA VAL A 229 30.94 8.94 -11.79
C VAL A 229 30.63 10.29 -12.38
N GLY A 230 31.43 11.28 -12.05
CA GLY A 230 31.38 12.63 -12.61
C GLY A 230 32.56 12.86 -13.54
N TYR A 231 32.32 13.61 -14.61
CA TYR A 231 33.36 14.04 -15.56
C TYR A 231 33.16 15.51 -15.95
N SER A 232 34.19 16.31 -15.81
CA SER A 232 34.19 17.73 -16.19
C SER A 232 35.09 17.95 -17.41
N PRO A 233 34.55 17.81 -18.64
CA PRO A 233 35.40 17.98 -19.87
C PRO A 233 36.02 19.37 -19.96
N VAL A 234 35.29 20.38 -19.51
CA VAL A 234 35.74 21.77 -19.34
C VAL A 234 35.20 22.30 -18.01
N ASP A 235 35.73 23.37 -17.50
CA ASP A 235 35.35 23.91 -16.18
C ASP A 235 33.86 24.25 -16.07
N ALA A 236 33.27 24.69 -17.18
CA ALA A 236 31.84 25.09 -17.23
C ALA A 236 30.87 23.93 -17.41
N VAL A 237 31.33 22.69 -17.66
CA VAL A 237 30.45 21.56 -17.97
C VAL A 237 30.77 20.38 -17.05
N ARG A 238 29.76 19.87 -16.40
CA ARG A 238 29.82 18.66 -15.53
C ARG A 238 28.79 17.65 -16.01
N VAL A 239 29.24 16.44 -16.26
CA VAL A 239 28.40 15.29 -16.63
C VAL A 239 28.51 14.27 -15.52
N ASN A 240 27.40 13.63 -15.14
CA ASN A 240 27.40 12.56 -14.18
C ASN A 240 26.54 11.40 -14.65
N VAL A 241 26.93 10.20 -14.22
CA VAL A 241 26.16 8.97 -14.31
C VAL A 241 26.17 8.30 -12.97
N GLY A 242 25.08 7.67 -12.59
CA GLY A 242 24.96 7.02 -11.31
C GLY A 242 24.10 5.78 -11.34
N PHE A 243 24.31 4.97 -10.34
CA PHE A 243 23.57 3.75 -10.07
C PHE A 243 23.22 3.70 -8.61
N HIS A 244 21.94 3.36 -8.32
CA HIS A 244 21.45 3.14 -6.98
C HIS A 244 20.88 1.72 -6.87
N TRP A 245 21.12 1.11 -5.74
CA TRP A 245 20.53 -0.16 -5.35
C TRP A 245 19.91 -0.04 -3.96
N PHE A 246 18.67 -0.45 -3.85
CA PHE A 246 17.94 -0.53 -2.59
C PHE A 246 17.70 -2.00 -2.25
N ASP A 247 18.04 -2.40 -1.04
CA ASP A 247 17.88 -3.78 -0.56
C ASP A 247 16.46 -4.00 0.02
N ASP A 248 15.43 -3.73 -0.80
CA ASP A 248 14.02 -3.81 -0.40
C ASP A 248 13.66 -5.22 0.08
N LYS A 249 14.19 -6.25 -0.57
CA LYS A 249 13.95 -7.67 -0.22
C LYS A 249 14.35 -8.00 1.23
N ASN A 250 15.26 -7.25 1.81
CA ASN A 250 15.73 -7.43 3.19
C ASN A 250 15.22 -6.35 4.16
N ALA A 251 14.45 -5.37 3.69
CA ALA A 251 13.76 -4.40 4.52
C ALA A 251 12.42 -5.00 4.99
N THR A 252 12.36 -5.40 6.26
CA THR A 252 11.19 -6.08 6.80
C THR A 252 9.95 -5.19 6.74
N SER A 253 8.90 -5.66 6.11
CA SER A 253 7.57 -5.07 6.06
C SER A 253 6.53 -5.96 6.75
N TYR A 254 5.31 -5.45 6.90
CA TYR A 254 4.22 -6.22 7.49
C TYR A 254 4.01 -7.56 6.74
N LYS A 255 3.82 -8.65 7.50
CA LYS A 255 3.70 -10.03 6.99
C LYS A 255 4.85 -10.48 6.08
N ASN A 256 6.01 -9.81 6.18
CA ASN A 256 7.19 -10.10 5.36
C ASN A 256 6.94 -10.03 3.84
N ARG A 257 6.02 -9.18 3.37
CA ARG A 257 5.73 -9.01 1.93
C ARG A 257 6.97 -8.63 1.11
N ASN A 258 7.96 -7.98 1.74
CA ASN A 258 9.27 -7.72 1.12
C ASN A 258 9.96 -8.98 0.59
N LYS A 259 9.66 -10.17 1.14
CA LYS A 259 10.24 -11.45 0.69
C LYS A 259 9.64 -11.96 -0.62
N GLU A 260 8.49 -11.45 -1.01
CA GLU A 260 7.84 -11.75 -2.29
C GLU A 260 8.54 -11.06 -3.47
N LEU A 261 9.36 -10.05 -3.22
CA LEU A 261 10.16 -9.40 -4.25
C LEU A 261 11.24 -10.36 -4.80
N ASP A 262 11.48 -10.33 -6.10
CA ASP A 262 12.54 -11.11 -6.74
C ASP A 262 13.92 -10.56 -6.39
N ARG A 263 14.05 -9.23 -6.35
CA ARG A 263 15.26 -8.49 -6.00
C ARG A 263 14.94 -7.13 -5.39
N GLY A 264 15.96 -6.39 -4.99
CA GLY A 264 15.84 -4.99 -4.62
C GLY A 264 15.64 -4.05 -5.82
N THR A 265 15.28 -2.82 -5.55
CA THR A 265 15.10 -1.77 -6.56
C THR A 265 16.44 -1.32 -7.13
N LEU A 266 16.49 -1.11 -8.44
CA LEU A 266 17.62 -0.56 -9.16
C LEU A 266 17.22 0.78 -9.79
N GLU A 267 18.10 1.76 -9.66
CA GLU A 267 17.96 3.05 -10.34
C GLU A 267 19.21 3.38 -11.13
N TYR A 268 19.02 3.88 -12.32
CA TYR A 268 20.07 4.40 -13.19
C TYR A 268 19.80 5.87 -13.43
N ASN A 269 20.80 6.71 -13.35
CA ASN A 269 20.67 8.12 -13.59
C ASN A 269 21.82 8.69 -14.41
N ALA A 270 21.51 9.76 -15.14
CA ALA A 270 22.48 10.55 -15.86
C ALA A 270 22.07 12.04 -15.82
N GLY A 271 23.04 12.91 -15.74
CA GLY A 271 22.78 14.33 -15.70
C GLY A 271 23.91 15.15 -16.30
N VAL A 272 23.58 16.35 -16.71
CA VAL A 272 24.51 17.36 -17.15
C VAL A 272 24.21 18.69 -16.49
N GLU A 273 25.26 19.40 -16.15
CA GLU A 273 25.20 20.72 -15.55
C GLU A 273 26.15 21.65 -16.31
N VAL A 274 25.69 22.86 -16.59
CA VAL A 274 26.42 23.84 -17.39
C VAL A 274 26.39 25.21 -16.73
N ASP A 275 27.55 25.77 -16.45
CA ASP A 275 27.69 27.15 -16.02
C ASP A 275 27.54 28.07 -17.24
N VAL A 276 26.34 28.61 -17.42
CA VAL A 276 26.01 29.57 -18.53
C VAL A 276 26.81 30.84 -18.38
N ASN A 277 26.97 31.28 -17.15
CA ASN A 277 27.79 32.44 -16.77
C ASN A 277 28.12 32.36 -15.26
N LYS A 278 28.83 33.36 -14.73
CA LYS A 278 29.22 33.43 -13.30
C LYS A 278 28.07 33.47 -12.30
N LYS A 279 26.83 33.71 -12.78
CA LYS A 279 25.63 33.82 -11.94
C LYS A 279 24.61 32.70 -12.15
N ILE A 280 24.69 31.96 -13.24
CA ILE A 280 23.66 31.00 -13.63
C ILE A 280 24.30 29.68 -14.03
N THR A 281 23.92 28.64 -13.34
CA THR A 281 24.16 27.25 -13.70
C THR A 281 22.82 26.61 -14.07
N LEU A 282 22.76 25.90 -15.19
CA LEU A 282 21.59 25.10 -15.60
C LEU A 282 21.90 23.61 -15.53
N SER A 283 20.90 22.82 -15.19
CA SER A 283 21.04 21.36 -15.12
C SER A 283 19.85 20.66 -15.74
N THR A 284 20.10 19.47 -16.28
CA THR A 284 19.07 18.51 -16.67
C THR A 284 19.52 17.11 -16.35
N GLY A 285 18.56 16.21 -16.10
CA GLY A 285 18.84 14.85 -15.76
C GLY A 285 17.73 13.89 -16.13
N TRP A 286 18.08 12.62 -16.17
CA TRP A 286 17.20 11.50 -16.39
C TRP A 286 17.47 10.43 -15.34
N GLN A 287 16.38 9.76 -14.90
CA GLN A 287 16.44 8.62 -13.99
C GLN A 287 15.46 7.54 -14.44
N ASN A 288 15.92 6.30 -14.44
CA ASN A 288 15.07 5.12 -14.58
C ASN A 288 15.03 4.39 -13.25
N THR A 289 13.83 4.06 -12.78
CA THR A 289 13.62 3.24 -11.58
C THR A 289 12.97 1.92 -11.97
N ASN A 290 13.61 0.82 -11.60
CA ASN A 290 13.18 -0.54 -11.87
C ASN A 290 13.04 -1.32 -10.55
N TYR A 291 11.80 -1.53 -10.12
CA TYR A 291 11.49 -2.29 -8.92
C TYR A 291 11.68 -3.79 -9.18
N GLY A 292 12.14 -4.51 -8.17
CA GLY A 292 12.31 -5.97 -8.22
C GLY A 292 10.99 -6.72 -7.97
N LEU A 293 9.96 -6.38 -8.72
CA LEU A 293 8.65 -7.01 -8.58
C LEU A 293 8.69 -8.45 -9.10
N PRO A 294 7.91 -9.36 -8.49
CA PRO A 294 7.78 -10.72 -9.00
C PRO A 294 7.14 -10.72 -10.39
N ASP A 295 7.46 -11.73 -11.19
CA ASP A 295 6.80 -11.97 -12.47
C ASP A 295 5.33 -12.35 -12.22
N GLU A 296 4.44 -11.40 -12.46
CA GLU A 296 2.99 -11.58 -12.38
C GLU A 296 2.41 -11.51 -13.78
N ASN A 297 1.77 -12.58 -14.20
CA ASN A 297 1.03 -12.62 -15.44
C ASN A 297 -0.47 -12.33 -15.22
N LEU A 298 -1.24 -12.28 -16.30
CA LEU A 298 -2.68 -12.02 -16.25
C LEU A 298 -3.45 -13.10 -15.45
N ASP A 299 -2.90 -14.31 -15.36
CA ASP A 299 -3.52 -15.45 -14.68
C ASP A 299 -3.14 -15.52 -13.18
N THR A 300 -2.24 -14.66 -12.70
CA THR A 300 -1.89 -14.59 -11.27
C THR A 300 -3.09 -14.11 -10.47
N PRO A 301 -3.63 -14.93 -9.53
CA PRO A 301 -4.77 -14.53 -8.72
C PRO A 301 -4.50 -13.24 -7.93
N ALA A 302 -5.48 -12.34 -7.81
CA ALA A 302 -5.33 -11.07 -7.08
C ALA A 302 -4.84 -11.27 -5.63
N SER A 303 -5.27 -12.36 -4.99
CA SER A 303 -4.82 -12.73 -3.63
C SER A 303 -3.33 -13.10 -3.53
N LYS A 304 -2.67 -13.38 -4.65
CA LYS A 304 -1.25 -13.73 -4.76
C LYS A 304 -0.41 -12.64 -5.41
N ARG A 305 -1.01 -11.54 -5.86
CA ARG A 305 -0.27 -10.43 -6.45
C ARG A 305 0.43 -9.59 -5.38
N TYR A 306 1.66 -9.20 -5.68
CA TYR A 306 2.39 -8.24 -4.86
C TYR A 306 1.72 -6.87 -4.88
N MET A 307 1.22 -6.46 -6.04
CA MET A 307 0.44 -5.22 -6.20
C MET A 307 -1.04 -5.46 -5.96
N ASP A 308 -1.67 -4.51 -5.30
CA ASP A 308 -3.12 -4.45 -5.10
C ASP A 308 -3.64 -3.02 -5.34
N ASP A 309 -4.95 -2.83 -5.29
CA ASP A 309 -5.60 -1.54 -5.50
C ASP A 309 -5.24 -0.48 -4.44
N LYS A 310 -4.66 -0.89 -3.32
CA LYS A 310 -4.23 0.00 -2.23
C LYS A 310 -2.79 0.47 -2.39
N SER A 311 -1.97 -0.37 -3.02
CA SER A 311 -0.54 -0.12 -3.17
C SER A 311 -0.06 -0.73 -4.48
N PHE A 312 0.18 0.14 -5.47
CA PHE A 312 0.80 -0.31 -6.70
C PHE A 312 2.11 0.44 -6.94
N VAL A 313 3.10 -0.33 -7.35
CA VAL A 313 4.44 0.13 -7.67
C VAL A 313 4.74 -0.33 -9.09
N VAL A 314 5.15 0.58 -9.94
CA VAL A 314 5.49 0.28 -11.33
C VAL A 314 6.77 1.00 -11.71
N GLY A 315 7.56 0.40 -12.60
CA GLY A 315 8.77 1.02 -13.12
C GLY A 315 8.51 2.40 -13.70
N SER A 316 9.51 3.27 -13.65
CA SER A 316 9.34 4.66 -14.11
C SER A 316 10.59 5.22 -14.78
N ASN A 317 10.34 6.25 -15.62
CA ASN A 317 11.36 7.13 -16.13
C ASN A 317 11.04 8.55 -15.69
N SER A 318 12.05 9.26 -15.23
CA SER A 318 11.90 10.63 -14.77
C SER A 318 12.84 11.55 -15.55
N VAL A 319 12.40 12.77 -15.78
CA VAL A 319 13.24 13.85 -16.32
C VAL A 319 13.21 15.03 -15.36
N ALA A 320 14.35 15.69 -15.22
CA ALA A 320 14.51 16.84 -14.35
C ALA A 320 15.16 18.01 -15.09
N PHE A 321 14.73 19.21 -14.75
CA PHE A 321 15.35 20.46 -15.16
C PHE A 321 15.58 21.31 -13.92
N GLY A 322 16.74 21.89 -13.81
CA GLY A 322 17.10 22.72 -12.67
C GLY A 322 17.98 23.90 -13.04
N GLY A 323 18.15 24.78 -12.10
CA GLY A 323 19.08 25.88 -12.21
C GLY A 323 19.47 26.44 -10.85
N VAL A 324 20.67 26.96 -10.79
CA VAL A 324 21.22 27.67 -9.64
C VAL A 324 21.46 29.12 -10.03
N TYR A 325 20.92 30.04 -9.20
CA TYR A 325 21.26 31.45 -9.29
C TYR A 325 22.22 31.82 -8.15
N HIS A 326 23.48 32.11 -8.50
CA HIS A 326 24.51 32.54 -7.54
C HIS A 326 24.25 33.99 -7.16
N ILE A 327 23.52 34.21 -6.04
CA ILE A 327 23.17 35.54 -5.53
C ILE A 327 24.46 36.31 -5.18
N ASN A 328 25.36 35.65 -4.46
CA ASN A 328 26.68 36.15 -4.11
C ASN A 328 27.63 34.97 -3.78
N LYS A 329 28.84 35.24 -3.30
CA LYS A 329 29.83 34.19 -2.97
C LYS A 329 29.41 33.25 -1.84
N LYS A 330 28.34 33.59 -1.09
CA LYS A 330 27.87 32.85 0.08
C LYS A 330 26.46 32.30 -0.06
N MET A 331 25.73 32.69 -1.11
CA MET A 331 24.31 32.36 -1.23
C MET A 331 23.96 31.93 -2.65
N ASP A 332 23.36 30.75 -2.76
CA ASP A 332 22.87 30.17 -3.99
C ASP A 332 21.38 29.83 -3.87
N LEU A 333 20.60 30.29 -4.84
CA LEU A 333 19.18 29.92 -4.98
C LEU A 333 19.06 28.79 -5.99
N ASN A 334 18.52 27.66 -5.56
CA ASN A 334 18.28 26.49 -6.39
C ASN A 334 16.80 26.41 -6.73
N VAL A 335 16.48 26.11 -7.99
CA VAL A 335 15.12 25.84 -8.47
C VAL A 335 15.17 24.58 -9.33
N ALA A 336 14.23 23.66 -9.11
CA ALA A 336 14.15 22.45 -9.89
C ALA A 336 12.72 22.02 -10.16
N TYR A 337 12.53 21.37 -11.29
CA TYR A 337 11.31 20.67 -11.68
C TYR A 337 11.67 19.24 -12.07
N PHE A 338 10.87 18.30 -11.61
CA PHE A 338 11.05 16.88 -11.86
C PHE A 338 9.71 16.26 -12.23
N HIS A 339 9.67 15.54 -13.35
CA HIS A 339 8.48 14.83 -13.83
C HIS A 339 8.77 13.33 -13.98
N THR A 340 7.86 12.49 -13.44
CA THR A 340 7.97 11.03 -13.53
C THR A 340 6.85 10.46 -14.39
N PHE A 341 7.25 9.73 -15.42
CA PHE A 341 6.40 8.88 -16.26
C PHE A 341 6.45 7.45 -15.72
N TYR A 342 5.32 6.97 -15.24
CA TYR A 342 5.21 5.58 -14.74
C TYR A 342 4.78 4.64 -15.86
N GLN A 343 5.22 3.40 -15.77
CA GLN A 343 4.73 2.34 -16.65
C GLN A 343 3.23 2.13 -16.43
N HIS A 344 2.51 2.00 -17.53
CA HIS A 344 1.09 1.67 -17.50
C HIS A 344 0.95 0.15 -17.32
N LYS A 345 0.21 -0.30 -16.30
CA LYS A 345 -0.02 -1.72 -16.07
C LYS A 345 -1.51 -2.03 -16.07
N LYS A 346 -1.89 -3.00 -16.91
CA LYS A 346 -3.24 -3.58 -16.93
C LYS A 346 -3.19 -5.01 -16.45
N THR A 347 -4.17 -5.39 -15.65
CA THR A 347 -4.35 -6.77 -15.19
C THR A 347 -5.78 -7.20 -15.44
N SER A 348 -5.98 -8.48 -15.70
CA SER A 348 -7.30 -9.11 -15.83
C SER A 348 -7.30 -10.39 -15.01
N GLU A 349 -8.33 -10.59 -14.21
CA GLU A 349 -8.48 -11.76 -13.38
C GLU A 349 -9.87 -12.34 -13.55
N LYS A 350 -9.93 -13.67 -13.66
CA LYS A 350 -11.19 -14.39 -13.62
C LYS A 350 -11.56 -14.72 -12.17
N VAL A 351 -12.51 -13.98 -11.61
CA VAL A 351 -13.00 -14.22 -10.26
C VAL A 351 -14.15 -15.21 -10.31
N GLN A 352 -14.00 -16.34 -9.61
CA GLN A 352 -15.04 -17.35 -9.50
C GLN A 352 -16.02 -16.98 -8.38
N LEU A 353 -17.28 -16.76 -8.71
CA LEU A 353 -18.34 -16.47 -7.74
C LEU A 353 -19.02 -17.73 -7.21
N THR A 354 -19.28 -18.66 -8.13
CA THR A 354 -19.86 -19.99 -7.84
C THR A 354 -19.23 -21.00 -8.78
N ALA A 355 -19.50 -22.30 -8.59
CA ALA A 355 -19.03 -23.34 -9.49
C ALA A 355 -19.40 -23.09 -10.97
N GLN A 356 -20.47 -22.34 -11.24
CA GLN A 356 -21.00 -22.08 -12.59
C GLN A 356 -20.87 -20.63 -13.05
N LYS A 357 -20.54 -19.69 -12.14
CA LYS A 357 -20.46 -18.25 -12.46
C LYS A 357 -19.11 -17.65 -12.16
N SER A 358 -18.54 -17.01 -13.14
CA SER A 358 -17.32 -16.20 -13.02
C SER A 358 -17.49 -14.87 -13.73
N PHE A 359 -16.67 -13.88 -13.37
CA PHE A 359 -16.54 -12.62 -14.07
C PHE A 359 -15.06 -12.24 -14.20
N ASN A 360 -14.75 -11.39 -15.16
CA ASN A 360 -13.41 -10.83 -15.30
C ASN A 360 -13.32 -9.54 -14.48
N TYR A 361 -12.34 -9.49 -13.58
CA TYR A 361 -11.95 -8.28 -12.86
C TYR A 361 -10.77 -7.66 -13.58
N ASN A 362 -10.96 -6.48 -14.15
CA ASN A 362 -9.93 -5.76 -14.89
C ASN A 362 -9.47 -4.56 -14.07
N SER A 363 -8.17 -4.42 -13.89
CA SER A 363 -7.57 -3.25 -13.25
C SER A 363 -6.65 -2.53 -14.25
N ASP A 364 -6.70 -1.21 -14.21
CA ASP A 364 -5.90 -0.33 -15.04
C ASP A 364 -5.19 0.68 -14.13
N TYR A 365 -3.86 0.54 -14.02
CA TYR A 365 -3.04 1.34 -13.12
C TYR A 365 -2.26 2.38 -13.90
N THR A 366 -2.56 3.65 -13.64
CA THR A 366 -1.85 4.81 -14.18
C THR A 366 -1.40 5.72 -13.05
N ARG A 367 -0.24 6.32 -13.20
CA ARG A 367 0.31 7.29 -12.25
C ARG A 367 1.19 8.30 -12.98
N ASN A 368 1.21 9.53 -12.50
CA ASN A 368 2.23 10.53 -12.82
C ASN A 368 2.64 11.27 -11.54
N ASN A 369 3.79 11.90 -11.57
CA ASN A 369 4.25 12.72 -10.46
C ASN A 369 4.99 13.95 -10.99
N ASN A 370 4.71 15.09 -10.36
CA ASN A 370 5.37 16.37 -10.64
C ASN A 370 5.90 16.92 -9.33
N VAL A 371 7.16 17.28 -9.30
CA VAL A 371 7.81 17.88 -8.13
C VAL A 371 8.45 19.20 -8.51
N PHE A 372 8.13 20.23 -7.75
CA PHE A 372 8.81 21.52 -7.79
C PHE A 372 9.60 21.69 -6.51
N ALA A 373 10.85 22.09 -6.63
CA ALA A 373 11.72 22.29 -5.49
C ALA A 373 12.38 23.67 -5.56
N VAL A 374 12.49 24.30 -4.41
CA VAL A 374 13.26 25.53 -4.21
C VAL A 374 14.15 25.33 -2.98
N GLY A 375 15.42 25.70 -3.10
CA GLY A 375 16.40 25.60 -2.03
C GLY A 375 17.26 26.85 -1.97
N LEU A 376 17.75 27.17 -0.77
CA LEU A 376 18.72 28.21 -0.53
C LEU A 376 19.93 27.61 0.17
N ASP A 377 21.10 27.69 -0.48
CA ASP A 377 22.38 27.29 0.13
C ASP A 377 23.08 28.51 0.68
N ILE A 378 23.54 28.43 1.93
CA ILE A 378 24.27 29.49 2.61
C ILE A 378 25.61 28.94 3.08
N ASN A 379 26.69 29.52 2.57
CA ASN A 379 28.07 29.20 2.95
C ASN A 379 28.59 30.26 3.97
N PHE A 380 28.97 29.80 5.12
CA PHE A 380 29.41 30.64 6.26
C PHE A 380 30.88 30.97 6.21
#